data_792248ebdbf116e5b2116e453ad6772b
#
_entry.id   792248ebdbf116e5b2116e453ad6772b
#
_cell.length_a   1.000
_cell.length_b   1.000
_cell.length_c   1.000
_cell.angle_alpha   90.00
_cell.angle_beta   90.00
_cell.angle_gamma   90.00
#
_symmetry.space_group_name_H-M   'P 1'
#
loop_
_entity.id
_entity.type
_entity.pdbx_description
1 polymer ?
#
loop_
_entity_poly.entity_id
_entity_poly.type
_entity_poly.pdbx_seq_one_letter_code
_entity_poly.pdbx_strand_id
1 'polypeptide(L)'
;MDHFSVLNYQGSKKNLLEFIHSNASSYITPNSTILDIFSGTCSVGYSYKRDYCVYANDSEYYAYVISTALLGSYTEDPAIIIKQIEDDYLENTARFHPDILKKQKEEDDLLKKTDNISQLIEFYNSIPTVWNGKVSFTLGMHKKYELFTTYFSNSYFGLKQSMDIDSIRYAIDKFKLSHLFYPLLTALFFAMKECVFSKDGHMAQPLNLLENKNKLFLVRNKSVFDIFKQKFLNFFCSTSFVNCDKGNKTYNLNFEELITKKEIIDNVGFIYADPPYTDMQYSRYYHLLNIVARYDYPSPTQNSGKYTKGLYTSNRYQSKLSAKSTCLNTFKNLISFSSTYHKNLAISFAYPADVTNQKTDRYVMSIDDIKSECLKEFGATNVDIATLDYLHSNNRNSAQKKVIEYLILCKGSRH
;
A
#
# COMPACT_ATOMS: atom_id res chain seq x y z
N MET A 1 7.62 -21.45 2.49
CA MET A 1 7.96 -20.21 3.22
C MET A 1 6.64 -19.56 3.63
N ASP A 2 6.39 -19.42 4.93
CA ASP A 2 5.21 -18.68 5.38
C ASP A 2 5.43 -17.19 5.16
N HIS A 3 4.84 -16.68 4.09
CA HIS A 3 4.94 -15.27 3.73
C HIS A 3 3.90 -14.46 4.51
N PHE A 4 4.38 -13.62 5.42
CA PHE A 4 3.55 -12.64 6.08
C PHE A 4 2.98 -11.65 5.06
N SER A 5 1.66 -11.67 4.85
CA SER A 5 1.00 -10.73 3.94
C SER A 5 0.37 -9.59 4.73
N VAL A 6 0.90 -8.40 4.58
CA VAL A 6 0.36 -7.18 5.22
C VAL A 6 -0.97 -6.80 4.60
N LEU A 7 -1.05 -6.82 3.29
CA LEU A 7 -2.24 -6.42 2.52
C LEU A 7 -2.47 -7.40 1.37
N ASN A 8 -3.72 -7.73 1.05
CA ASN A 8 -4.06 -8.27 -0.28
C ASN A 8 -3.95 -7.12 -1.28
N TYR A 9 -2.76 -6.88 -1.75
CA TYR A 9 -2.39 -5.76 -2.61
C TYR A 9 -2.64 -6.13 -4.07
N GLN A 10 -3.19 -5.20 -4.84
CA GLN A 10 -3.35 -5.40 -6.27
C GLN A 10 -1.97 -5.37 -6.94
N GLY A 11 -1.58 -6.45 -7.59
CA GLY A 11 -0.24 -6.61 -8.16
C GLY A 11 0.80 -7.19 -7.19
N SER A 12 0.40 -7.70 -6.02
CA SER A 12 1.33 -8.39 -5.11
C SER A 12 2.00 -9.57 -5.80
N LYS A 13 3.34 -9.61 -5.76
CA LYS A 13 4.18 -10.68 -6.34
C LYS A 13 4.32 -11.91 -5.43
N LYS A 14 3.56 -11.98 -4.33
CA LYS A 14 3.65 -13.09 -3.37
C LYS A 14 3.58 -14.48 -4.03
N ASN A 15 2.68 -14.65 -4.99
CA ASN A 15 2.49 -15.93 -5.70
C ASN A 15 3.52 -16.16 -6.81
N LEU A 16 4.38 -15.19 -7.08
CA LEU A 16 5.41 -15.21 -8.11
C LEU A 16 6.83 -15.28 -7.52
N LEU A 17 6.97 -15.34 -6.20
CA LEU A 17 8.28 -15.31 -5.54
C LEU A 17 9.17 -16.47 -5.97
N GLU A 18 8.63 -17.69 -6.06
CA GLU A 18 9.39 -18.86 -6.52
C GLU A 18 9.88 -18.68 -7.96
N PHE A 19 9.02 -18.19 -8.85
CA PHE A 19 9.39 -17.86 -10.23
C PHE A 19 10.47 -16.79 -10.30
N ILE A 20 10.34 -15.71 -9.50
CA ILE A 20 11.34 -14.63 -9.43
C ILE A 20 12.67 -15.17 -8.90
N HIS A 21 12.65 -15.88 -7.77
CA HIS A 21 13.86 -16.40 -7.14
C HIS A 21 14.61 -17.38 -8.03
N SER A 22 13.89 -18.35 -8.64
CA SER A 22 14.52 -19.39 -9.49
C SER A 22 15.22 -18.80 -10.71
N ASN A 23 14.67 -17.74 -11.31
CA ASN A 23 15.25 -17.10 -12.48
C ASN A 23 16.28 -16.01 -12.16
N ALA A 24 16.10 -15.27 -11.05
CA ALA A 24 16.99 -14.16 -10.70
C ALA A 24 18.25 -14.59 -9.92
N SER A 25 18.30 -15.81 -9.36
CA SER A 25 19.39 -16.26 -8.47
C SER A 25 20.79 -16.15 -9.09
N SER A 26 20.94 -16.45 -10.37
CA SER A 26 22.22 -16.36 -11.10
C SER A 26 22.67 -14.91 -11.37
N TYR A 27 21.79 -13.94 -11.21
CA TYR A 27 22.07 -12.51 -11.37
C TYR A 27 22.41 -11.81 -10.05
N ILE A 28 22.23 -12.47 -8.92
CA ILE A 28 22.50 -11.91 -7.60
C ILE A 28 23.85 -12.47 -7.11
N THR A 29 24.86 -11.62 -7.08
CA THR A 29 26.19 -12.03 -6.57
C THR A 29 26.18 -12.15 -5.04
N PRO A 30 26.97 -13.04 -4.46
CA PRO A 30 27.12 -13.12 -3.00
C PRO A 30 27.48 -11.76 -2.38
N ASN A 31 26.88 -11.43 -1.25
CA ASN A 31 27.06 -10.16 -0.52
C ASN A 31 26.57 -8.91 -1.29
N SER A 32 25.82 -9.07 -2.37
CA SER A 32 25.21 -7.97 -3.10
C SER A 32 24.09 -7.32 -2.30
N THR A 33 23.97 -6.00 -2.37
CA THR A 33 22.78 -5.30 -1.91
C THR A 33 21.71 -5.35 -2.99
N ILE A 34 20.51 -5.79 -2.64
CA ILE A 34 19.34 -5.85 -3.52
C ILE A 34 18.50 -4.59 -3.33
N LEU A 35 18.14 -3.94 -4.42
CA LEU A 35 17.21 -2.81 -4.42
C LEU A 35 15.86 -3.24 -5.00
N ASP A 36 14.82 -3.25 -4.15
CA ASP A 36 13.41 -3.33 -4.56
C ASP A 36 12.91 -1.89 -4.80
N ILE A 37 12.99 -1.43 -6.07
CA ILE A 37 12.88 0.00 -6.40
C ILE A 37 11.43 0.51 -6.43
N PHE A 38 10.45 -0.39 -6.62
CA PHE A 38 9.01 -0.13 -6.57
C PHE A 38 8.36 -1.11 -5.59
N SER A 39 8.73 -1.01 -4.31
CA SER A 39 8.51 -2.07 -3.33
C SER A 39 7.03 -2.38 -3.02
N GLY A 40 6.10 -1.42 -3.18
CA GLY A 40 4.70 -1.62 -2.86
C GLY A 40 4.48 -2.19 -1.46
N THR A 41 4.08 -3.46 -1.38
CA THR A 41 3.99 -4.18 -0.08
C THR A 41 5.27 -4.89 0.32
N CYS A 42 6.38 -4.63 -0.35
CA CYS A 42 7.71 -5.16 -0.08
C CYS A 42 7.79 -6.71 -0.11
N SER A 43 6.93 -7.37 -0.88
CA SER A 43 6.91 -8.85 -0.91
C SER A 43 8.21 -9.42 -1.45
N VAL A 44 8.79 -8.82 -2.49
CA VAL A 44 10.05 -9.28 -3.10
C VAL A 44 11.23 -8.89 -2.23
N GLY A 45 11.36 -7.62 -1.83
CA GLY A 45 12.44 -7.19 -0.93
C GLY A 45 12.48 -7.99 0.36
N TYR A 46 11.31 -8.21 0.99
CA TYR A 46 11.21 -9.00 2.21
C TYR A 46 11.64 -10.47 2.02
N SER A 47 11.38 -11.07 0.87
CA SER A 47 11.75 -12.47 0.59
C SER A 47 13.27 -12.69 0.52
N TYR A 48 14.05 -11.64 0.25
CA TYR A 48 15.52 -11.67 0.23
C TYR A 48 16.17 -11.26 1.56
N LYS A 49 15.40 -10.73 2.52
CA LYS A 49 15.93 -10.12 3.77
C LYS A 49 16.86 -11.04 4.56
N ARG A 50 16.62 -12.36 4.55
CA ARG A 50 17.44 -13.30 5.31
C ARG A 50 18.86 -13.46 4.76
N ASP A 51 18.98 -13.41 3.45
CA ASP A 51 20.21 -13.79 2.75
C ASP A 51 21.01 -12.57 2.31
N TYR A 52 20.35 -11.45 2.05
CA TYR A 52 20.94 -10.24 1.48
C TYR A 52 20.61 -8.98 2.27
N CYS A 53 21.48 -7.96 2.12
CA CYS A 53 21.10 -6.59 2.45
C CYS A 53 20.08 -6.10 1.45
N VAL A 54 18.95 -5.56 1.93
CA VAL A 54 17.83 -5.11 1.09
C VAL A 54 17.61 -3.63 1.27
N TYR A 55 17.64 -2.91 0.16
CA TYR A 55 17.15 -1.54 0.05
C TYR A 55 15.77 -1.58 -0.61
N ALA A 56 14.78 -0.92 -0.02
CA ALA A 56 13.43 -0.83 -0.58
C ALA A 56 13.04 0.63 -0.77
N ASN A 57 12.42 0.94 -1.91
CA ASN A 57 11.93 2.28 -2.19
C ASN A 57 10.51 2.25 -2.72
N ASP A 58 9.73 3.24 -2.34
CA ASP A 58 8.47 3.55 -3.00
C ASP A 58 8.15 5.05 -2.87
N SER A 59 7.50 5.62 -3.86
CA SER A 59 7.01 7.00 -3.83
C SER A 59 5.79 7.19 -2.94
N GLU A 60 5.04 6.11 -2.68
CA GLU A 60 3.88 6.12 -1.78
C GLU A 60 4.31 5.93 -0.33
N TYR A 61 3.89 6.86 0.54
CA TYR A 61 4.33 6.85 1.94
C TYR A 61 3.86 5.61 2.71
N TYR A 62 2.65 5.09 2.42
CA TYR A 62 2.18 3.85 3.04
C TYR A 62 3.08 2.65 2.68
N ALA A 63 3.60 2.59 1.46
CA ALA A 63 4.49 1.52 1.03
C ALA A 63 5.86 1.61 1.71
N TYR A 64 6.38 2.83 1.88
CA TYR A 64 7.56 3.09 2.71
C TYR A 64 7.36 2.62 4.16
N VAL A 65 6.20 2.91 4.76
CA VAL A 65 5.88 2.45 6.13
C VAL A 65 5.89 0.92 6.21
N ILE A 66 5.26 0.24 5.24
CA ILE A 66 5.22 -1.23 5.19
C ILE A 66 6.62 -1.81 5.02
N SER A 67 7.41 -1.30 4.08
CA SER A 67 8.76 -1.81 3.84
C SER A 67 9.68 -1.56 5.05
N THR A 68 9.56 -0.42 5.72
CA THR A 68 10.32 -0.14 6.94
C THR A 68 9.94 -1.10 8.06
N ALA A 69 8.65 -1.39 8.22
CA ALA A 69 8.21 -2.40 9.19
C ALA A 69 8.75 -3.80 8.87
N LEU A 70 8.66 -4.23 7.60
CA LEU A 70 9.07 -5.58 7.19
C LEU A 70 10.59 -5.78 7.21
N LEU A 71 11.37 -4.76 6.87
CA LEU A 71 12.83 -4.84 6.83
C LEU A 71 13.49 -4.53 8.18
N GLY A 72 12.73 -4.01 9.15
CA GLY A 72 13.19 -3.78 10.52
C GLY A 72 13.45 -5.05 11.32
N SER A 73 14.08 -4.92 12.48
CA SER A 73 14.33 -5.97 13.47
C SER A 73 13.74 -5.55 14.80
N TYR A 74 13.08 -6.48 15.50
CA TYR A 74 12.30 -6.21 16.72
C TYR A 74 12.58 -7.28 17.78
N THR A 75 12.77 -6.84 19.01
CA THR A 75 13.09 -7.70 20.17
C THR A 75 12.10 -7.53 21.33
N GLU A 76 11.20 -6.56 21.21
CA GLU A 76 10.26 -6.20 22.25
C GLU A 76 9.17 -7.26 22.42
N ASP A 77 8.62 -7.34 23.64
CA ASP A 77 7.44 -8.14 23.90
C ASP A 77 6.19 -7.43 23.34
N PRO A 78 5.53 -8.00 22.32
CA PRO A 78 4.38 -7.38 21.71
C PRO A 78 3.17 -7.27 22.65
N ALA A 79 3.08 -8.10 23.70
CA ALA A 79 1.99 -8.03 24.67
C ALA A 79 2.09 -6.76 25.52
N ILE A 80 3.30 -6.35 25.92
CA ILE A 80 3.54 -5.12 26.67
C ILE A 80 3.18 -3.91 25.79
N ILE A 81 3.59 -3.91 24.53
CA ILE A 81 3.29 -2.83 23.58
C ILE A 81 1.77 -2.70 23.40
N ILE A 82 1.07 -3.81 23.18
CA ILE A 82 -0.40 -3.79 23.01
C ILE A 82 -1.10 -3.24 24.23
N LYS A 83 -0.64 -3.59 25.44
CA LYS A 83 -1.24 -3.05 26.68
C LYS A 83 -1.09 -1.53 26.76
N GLN A 84 0.09 -1.00 26.44
CA GLN A 84 0.31 0.45 26.40
C GLN A 84 -0.57 1.13 25.33
N ILE A 85 -0.67 0.55 24.14
CA ILE A 85 -1.57 1.03 23.08
C ILE A 85 -3.03 1.04 23.54
N GLU A 86 -3.46 0.01 24.28
CA GLU A 86 -4.84 -0.09 24.81
C GLU A 86 -5.14 1.03 25.81
N ASP A 87 -4.22 1.32 26.73
CA ASP A 87 -4.37 2.40 27.70
C ASP A 87 -4.46 3.77 27.00
N ASP A 88 -3.57 4.06 26.05
CA ASP A 88 -3.56 5.29 25.26
C ASP A 88 -4.79 5.41 24.34
N TYR A 89 -5.26 4.31 23.74
CA TYR A 89 -6.48 4.25 22.95
C TYR A 89 -7.72 4.63 23.78
N LEU A 90 -7.84 4.08 24.99
CA LEU A 90 -8.94 4.40 25.92
C LEU A 90 -8.88 5.87 26.36
N GLU A 91 -7.69 6.38 26.62
CA GLU A 91 -7.47 7.80 26.93
C GLU A 91 -8.04 8.71 25.83
N ASN A 92 -7.70 8.47 24.55
CA ASN A 92 -8.21 9.30 23.46
C ASN A 92 -9.70 9.09 23.21
N THR A 93 -10.20 7.86 23.34
CA THR A 93 -11.63 7.56 23.17
C THR A 93 -12.48 8.35 24.17
N ALA A 94 -12.02 8.51 25.42
CA ALA A 94 -12.69 9.30 26.45
C ALA A 94 -12.69 10.82 26.20
N ARG A 95 -11.83 11.31 25.30
CA ARG A 95 -11.72 12.74 24.95
C ARG A 95 -12.70 13.22 23.89
N PHE A 96 -13.37 12.29 23.19
CA PHE A 96 -14.39 12.69 22.21
C PHE A 96 -15.53 13.46 22.87
N HIS A 97 -16.07 14.43 22.12
CA HIS A 97 -17.17 15.24 22.61
C HIS A 97 -18.36 14.35 23.00
N PRO A 98 -19.11 14.63 24.10
CA PRO A 98 -20.24 13.84 24.57
C PRO A 98 -21.29 13.54 23.51
N ASP A 99 -21.54 14.48 22.58
CA ASP A 99 -22.47 14.28 21.46
C ASP A 99 -21.99 13.21 20.47
N ILE A 100 -20.67 13.12 20.22
CA ILE A 100 -20.07 12.08 19.37
C ILE A 100 -20.22 10.72 20.05
N LEU A 101 -19.92 10.64 21.37
CA LEU A 101 -20.09 9.43 22.16
C LEU A 101 -21.55 8.96 22.21
N LYS A 102 -22.51 9.90 22.30
CA LYS A 102 -23.94 9.59 22.22
C LYS A 102 -24.31 9.02 20.85
N LYS A 103 -23.85 9.65 19.77
CA LYS A 103 -24.08 9.14 18.39
C LYS A 103 -23.44 7.78 18.15
N GLN A 104 -22.27 7.52 18.73
CA GLN A 104 -21.63 6.22 18.61
C GLN A 104 -22.47 5.12 19.28
N LYS A 105 -23.10 5.36 20.45
CA LYS A 105 -24.04 4.42 21.07
C LYS A 105 -25.29 4.21 20.21
N GLU A 106 -25.80 5.26 19.58
CA GLU A 106 -26.90 5.16 18.62
C GLU A 106 -26.54 4.27 17.43
N GLU A 107 -25.32 4.41 16.86
CA GLU A 107 -24.80 3.53 15.81
C GLU A 107 -24.78 2.06 16.28
N ASP A 108 -24.23 1.78 17.46
CA ASP A 108 -24.15 0.43 18.02
C ASP A 108 -25.55 -0.21 18.17
N ASP A 109 -26.56 0.56 18.58
CA ASP A 109 -27.93 0.07 18.73
C ASP A 109 -28.63 -0.15 17.39
N LEU A 110 -28.33 0.67 16.38
CA LEU A 110 -28.84 0.49 15.02
C LEU A 110 -28.20 -0.74 14.32
N LEU A 111 -26.93 -0.98 14.55
CA LEU A 111 -26.21 -2.14 13.99
C LEU A 111 -26.69 -3.47 14.55
N LYS A 112 -27.23 -3.50 15.76
CA LYS A 112 -27.88 -4.70 16.34
C LYS A 112 -29.22 -5.04 15.70
N LYS A 113 -29.90 -4.06 15.10
CA LYS A 113 -31.24 -4.17 14.50
C LYS A 113 -31.12 -4.31 12.98
N THR A 114 -30.81 -5.50 12.51
CA THR A 114 -30.50 -5.78 11.08
C THR A 114 -31.67 -5.50 10.10
N ASP A 115 -32.89 -5.41 10.61
CA ASP A 115 -34.10 -5.23 9.77
C ASP A 115 -34.35 -3.76 9.37
N ASN A 116 -33.66 -2.82 9.98
CA ASN A 116 -33.93 -1.39 9.80
C ASN A 116 -32.81 -0.62 9.11
N ILE A 117 -32.46 -1.06 7.89
CA ILE A 117 -31.41 -0.42 7.09
C ILE A 117 -31.68 1.07 6.82
N SER A 118 -32.95 1.47 6.69
CA SER A 118 -33.34 2.86 6.40
C SER A 118 -32.90 3.80 7.54
N GLN A 119 -33.14 3.42 8.80
CA GLN A 119 -32.70 4.22 9.93
C GLN A 119 -31.18 4.32 10.03
N LEU A 120 -30.46 3.24 9.73
CA LEU A 120 -28.97 3.25 9.71
C LEU A 120 -28.45 4.20 8.62
N ILE A 121 -29.08 4.24 7.45
CA ILE A 121 -28.71 5.16 6.37
C ILE A 121 -29.02 6.61 6.74
N GLU A 122 -30.21 6.89 7.32
CA GLU A 122 -30.54 8.20 7.85
C GLU A 122 -29.54 8.67 8.90
N PHE A 123 -29.16 7.78 9.80
CA PHE A 123 -28.11 8.03 10.77
C PHE A 123 -26.80 8.46 10.09
N TYR A 124 -26.26 7.69 9.13
CA TYR A 124 -25.03 8.07 8.45
C TYR A 124 -25.16 9.38 7.66
N ASN A 125 -26.30 9.63 7.03
CA ASN A 125 -26.57 10.91 6.36
C ASN A 125 -26.62 12.10 7.34
N SER A 126 -26.95 11.85 8.62
CA SER A 126 -26.98 12.86 9.67
C SER A 126 -25.59 13.22 10.22
N ILE A 127 -24.62 12.30 10.10
CA ILE A 127 -23.27 12.50 10.64
C ILE A 127 -22.58 13.68 9.94
N PRO A 128 -22.11 14.69 10.69
CA PRO A 128 -21.39 15.81 10.10
C PRO A 128 -19.98 15.38 9.67
N THR A 129 -19.66 15.67 8.42
CA THR A 129 -18.31 15.47 7.86
C THR A 129 -17.90 16.68 7.02
N VAL A 130 -16.62 16.77 6.71
CA VAL A 130 -16.07 17.77 5.80
C VAL A 130 -16.71 17.66 4.42
N TRP A 131 -16.97 16.43 3.94
CA TRP A 131 -17.49 16.17 2.60
C TRP A 131 -18.96 16.56 2.40
N ASN A 132 -19.75 16.62 3.45
CA ASN A 132 -21.15 17.08 3.37
C ASN A 132 -21.31 18.55 3.77
N GLY A 133 -20.20 19.26 4.02
CA GLY A 133 -20.20 20.67 4.38
C GLY A 133 -20.71 20.98 5.78
N LYS A 134 -20.96 19.97 6.61
CA LYS A 134 -21.44 20.15 8.00
C LYS A 134 -20.29 20.34 9.00
N VAL A 135 -19.06 20.04 8.58
CA VAL A 135 -17.82 20.36 9.32
C VAL A 135 -17.03 21.33 8.44
N SER A 136 -16.73 22.50 8.97
CA SER A 136 -15.88 23.47 8.30
C SER A 136 -14.44 22.96 8.27
N PHE A 137 -13.86 22.91 7.07
CA PHE A 137 -12.42 22.68 6.95
C PHE A 137 -11.69 23.93 7.44
N THR A 138 -10.99 23.82 8.57
CA THR A 138 -10.10 24.87 9.08
C THR A 138 -8.68 24.35 9.16
N LEU A 139 -7.74 25.07 8.55
CA LEU A 139 -6.31 24.88 8.80
C LEU A 139 -6.07 25.02 10.31
N GLY A 140 -5.73 23.94 11.01
CA GLY A 140 -5.51 23.98 12.46
C GLY A 140 -6.28 22.93 13.26
N MET A 141 -7.09 22.08 12.63
CA MET A 141 -7.71 20.91 13.29
C MET A 141 -6.68 19.89 13.81
N HIS A 142 -5.39 20.13 13.53
CA HIS A 142 -4.25 19.24 13.82
C HIS A 142 -4.00 18.89 15.30
N LYS A 143 -4.69 19.54 16.22
CA LYS A 143 -4.49 19.31 17.65
C LYS A 143 -5.38 18.21 18.25
N LYS A 144 -6.34 17.69 17.47
CA LYS A 144 -7.28 16.65 17.90
C LYS A 144 -7.14 15.43 17.02
N TYR A 145 -7.18 14.25 17.64
CA TYR A 145 -7.23 12.98 16.92
C TYR A 145 -8.67 12.65 16.55
N GLU A 146 -9.22 13.38 15.57
CA GLU A 146 -10.59 13.29 15.06
C GLU A 146 -10.64 13.32 13.52
N LEU A 147 -9.51 13.02 12.82
CA LEU A 147 -9.44 13.12 11.37
C LEU A 147 -10.41 12.17 10.67
N PHE A 148 -10.37 10.89 10.99
CA PHE A 148 -11.25 9.90 10.37
C PHE A 148 -12.70 10.10 10.81
N THR A 149 -12.92 10.49 12.05
CA THR A 149 -14.24 10.84 12.59
C THR A 149 -14.86 12.01 11.83
N THR A 150 -14.08 13.03 11.48
CA THR A 150 -14.58 14.22 10.77
C THR A 150 -14.61 14.09 9.25
N TYR A 151 -13.84 13.16 8.66
CA TYR A 151 -13.77 12.98 7.20
C TYR A 151 -14.56 11.77 6.70
N PHE A 152 -14.46 10.61 7.35
CA PHE A 152 -14.84 9.34 6.73
C PHE A 152 -15.88 8.51 7.49
N SER A 153 -16.44 9.05 8.58
CA SER A 153 -17.33 8.34 9.50
C SER A 153 -18.73 8.02 8.94
N ASN A 154 -19.05 8.45 7.76
CA ASN A 154 -20.33 8.21 7.08
C ASN A 154 -20.16 7.59 5.68
N SER A 155 -18.98 7.15 5.33
CA SER A 155 -18.65 6.70 3.98
C SER A 155 -17.80 5.44 4.00
N TYR A 156 -16.48 5.55 4.00
CA TYR A 156 -15.57 4.41 4.05
C TYR A 156 -15.67 3.63 5.35
N PHE A 157 -15.92 4.30 6.46
CA PHE A 157 -16.03 3.72 7.80
C PHE A 157 -17.33 4.14 8.47
N GLY A 158 -17.73 3.46 9.55
CA GLY A 158 -18.73 3.90 10.50
C GLY A 158 -18.15 4.90 11.50
N LEU A 159 -19.03 5.47 12.33
CA LEU A 159 -18.61 6.44 13.34
C LEU A 159 -17.65 5.80 14.34
N LYS A 160 -18.05 4.65 14.94
CA LYS A 160 -17.21 3.89 15.86
C LYS A 160 -15.85 3.52 15.22
N GLN A 161 -15.87 2.96 14.02
CA GLN A 161 -14.65 2.57 13.33
C GLN A 161 -13.71 3.75 13.07
N SER A 162 -14.25 4.92 12.74
CA SER A 162 -13.48 6.15 12.56
C SER A 162 -12.87 6.65 13.86
N MET A 163 -13.63 6.60 14.96
CA MET A 163 -13.14 6.92 16.31
C MET A 163 -12.03 5.96 16.75
N ASP A 164 -12.20 4.66 16.45
CA ASP A 164 -11.18 3.65 16.72
C ASP A 164 -9.88 3.94 15.95
N ILE A 165 -9.98 4.26 14.65
CA ILE A 165 -8.80 4.63 13.83
C ILE A 165 -8.08 5.83 14.42
N ASP A 166 -8.81 6.88 14.79
CA ASP A 166 -8.25 8.11 15.37
C ASP A 166 -7.59 7.83 16.73
N SER A 167 -8.21 7.01 17.58
CA SER A 167 -7.68 6.67 18.90
C SER A 167 -6.47 5.74 18.85
N ILE A 168 -6.47 4.75 17.92
CA ILE A 168 -5.29 3.91 17.66
C ILE A 168 -4.15 4.78 17.14
N ARG A 169 -4.45 5.72 16.24
CA ARG A 169 -3.43 6.62 15.67
C ARG A 169 -2.83 7.55 16.73
N TYR A 170 -3.63 8.03 17.71
CA TYR A 170 -3.15 8.74 18.88
C TYR A 170 -2.15 7.91 19.69
N ALA A 171 -2.52 6.66 19.99
CA ALA A 171 -1.66 5.75 20.74
C ALA A 171 -0.34 5.47 19.97
N ILE A 172 -0.42 5.26 18.66
CA ILE A 172 0.76 5.04 17.81
C ILE A 172 1.71 6.24 17.81
N ASP A 173 1.21 7.49 17.90
CA ASP A 173 2.06 8.69 17.92
C ASP A 173 2.94 8.78 19.17
N LYS A 174 2.61 8.10 20.26
CA LYS A 174 3.49 7.96 21.42
C LYS A 174 4.80 7.21 21.07
N PHE A 175 4.77 6.39 20.01
CA PHE A 175 5.92 5.63 19.49
C PHE A 175 6.61 6.30 18.30
N LYS A 176 6.30 7.56 17.97
CA LYS A 176 6.79 8.25 16.74
C LYS A 176 8.32 8.28 16.60
N LEU A 177 9.05 8.30 17.69
CA LEU A 177 10.51 8.27 17.70
C LEU A 177 11.09 6.85 17.88
N SER A 178 10.22 5.85 17.99
CA SER A 178 10.59 4.43 18.11
C SER A 178 10.51 3.74 16.77
N HIS A 179 11.36 2.72 16.57
CA HIS A 179 11.26 1.82 15.42
C HIS A 179 9.95 1.01 15.39
N LEU A 180 9.23 0.92 16.52
CA LEU A 180 7.89 0.30 16.62
C LEU A 180 6.78 1.12 15.93
N PHE A 181 7.04 2.38 15.60
CA PHE A 181 6.06 3.23 14.91
C PHE A 181 5.57 2.61 13.59
N TYR A 182 6.48 2.06 12.79
CA TYR A 182 6.15 1.50 11.48
C TYR A 182 5.37 0.19 11.55
N PRO A 183 5.72 -0.82 12.37
CA PRO A 183 4.91 -2.02 12.51
C PRO A 183 3.53 -1.75 13.11
N LEU A 184 3.40 -0.79 14.03
CA LEU A 184 2.10 -0.35 14.56
C LEU A 184 1.23 0.27 13.47
N LEU A 185 1.77 1.19 12.66
CA LEU A 185 1.04 1.75 11.51
C LEU A 185 0.66 0.66 10.50
N THR A 186 1.56 -0.29 10.23
CA THR A 186 1.30 -1.39 9.31
C THR A 186 0.14 -2.27 9.78
N ALA A 187 0.06 -2.56 11.08
CA ALA A 187 -1.07 -3.27 11.67
C ALA A 187 -2.38 -2.48 11.55
N LEU A 188 -2.34 -1.16 11.73
CA LEU A 188 -3.50 -0.29 11.52
C LEU A 188 -3.95 -0.28 10.06
N PHE A 189 -3.04 -0.25 9.09
CA PHE A 189 -3.37 -0.35 7.66
C PHE A 189 -4.15 -1.61 7.34
N PHE A 190 -3.74 -2.73 7.91
CA PHE A 190 -4.45 -3.99 7.75
C PHE A 190 -5.86 -3.94 8.35
N ALA A 191 -6.01 -3.43 9.58
CA ALA A 191 -7.30 -3.29 10.23
C ALA A 191 -8.24 -2.38 9.43
N MET A 192 -7.75 -1.25 8.95
CA MET A 192 -8.52 -0.35 8.08
C MET A 192 -8.98 -1.04 6.80
N LYS A 193 -8.10 -1.83 6.17
CA LYS A 193 -8.46 -2.57 4.94
C LYS A 193 -9.55 -3.61 5.18
N GLU A 194 -9.53 -4.31 6.31
CA GLU A 194 -10.56 -5.29 6.67
C GLU A 194 -11.91 -4.65 7.02
N CYS A 195 -11.91 -3.39 7.46
CA CYS A 195 -13.09 -2.64 7.90
C CYS A 195 -13.62 -1.65 6.86
N VAL A 196 -12.89 -1.40 5.77
CA VAL A 196 -13.29 -0.40 4.78
C VAL A 196 -14.53 -0.83 3.97
N PHE A 197 -15.51 0.06 3.87
CA PHE A 197 -16.71 -0.12 3.05
C PHE A 197 -16.47 0.36 1.64
N SER A 198 -15.81 -0.45 0.84
CA SER A 198 -15.43 -0.15 -0.54
C SER A 198 -15.52 -1.40 -1.43
N LYS A 199 -15.43 -1.20 -2.75
CA LYS A 199 -15.41 -2.31 -3.70
C LYS A 199 -14.07 -3.04 -3.62
N ASP A 200 -14.10 -4.38 -3.62
CA ASP A 200 -12.92 -5.26 -3.73
C ASP A 200 -11.80 -5.02 -2.69
N GLY A 201 -12.12 -4.34 -1.59
CA GLY A 201 -11.17 -4.09 -0.49
C GLY A 201 -10.10 -3.03 -0.78
N HIS A 202 -10.15 -2.35 -1.93
CA HIS A 202 -9.35 -1.15 -2.15
C HIS A 202 -10.12 0.13 -1.82
N MET A 203 -9.42 1.24 -1.59
CA MET A 203 -10.00 2.46 -1.03
C MET A 203 -10.29 3.54 -2.10
N ALA A 204 -10.49 3.15 -3.36
CA ALA A 204 -10.68 4.12 -4.45
C ALA A 204 -12.00 4.88 -4.35
N GLN A 205 -13.07 4.21 -3.95
CA GLN A 205 -14.39 4.82 -3.76
C GLN A 205 -15.18 4.06 -2.70
N PRO A 206 -15.92 4.75 -1.82
CA PRO A 206 -16.86 4.08 -0.92
C PRO A 206 -18.03 3.52 -1.73
N LEU A 207 -18.62 2.44 -1.23
CA LEU A 207 -19.81 1.87 -1.80
C LEU A 207 -21.07 2.70 -1.45
N ASN A 208 -22.08 2.60 -2.30
CA ASN A 208 -23.41 3.12 -1.98
C ASN A 208 -24.03 2.29 -0.84
N LEU A 209 -24.48 2.95 0.21
CA LEU A 209 -25.03 2.32 1.42
C LEU A 209 -26.27 1.49 1.12
N LEU A 210 -27.20 2.02 0.31
CA LEU A 210 -28.47 1.36 -0.04
C LEU A 210 -28.26 0.11 -0.89
N GLU A 211 -27.40 0.22 -1.91
CA GLU A 211 -27.16 -0.85 -2.86
C GLU A 211 -26.35 -2.03 -2.28
N ASN A 212 -25.65 -1.80 -1.17
CA ASN A 212 -24.72 -2.77 -0.59
C ASN A 212 -25.00 -3.07 0.88
N LYS A 213 -26.27 -3.10 1.28
CA LYS A 213 -26.72 -3.25 2.66
C LYS A 213 -26.10 -4.45 3.40
N ASN A 214 -26.07 -5.63 2.79
CA ASN A 214 -25.53 -6.83 3.43
C ASN A 214 -24.03 -6.67 3.76
N LYS A 215 -23.27 -6.09 2.83
CA LYS A 215 -21.86 -5.78 3.04
C LYS A 215 -21.67 -4.68 4.09
N LEU A 216 -22.59 -3.71 4.15
CA LEU A 216 -22.57 -2.64 5.14
C LEU A 216 -22.58 -3.21 6.55
N PHE A 217 -23.56 -4.05 6.90
CA PHE A 217 -23.67 -4.69 8.21
C PHE A 217 -22.45 -5.56 8.52
N LEU A 218 -22.02 -6.38 7.55
CA LEU A 218 -20.85 -7.24 7.72
C LEU A 218 -19.60 -6.45 8.08
N VAL A 219 -19.37 -5.33 7.39
CA VAL A 219 -18.16 -4.52 7.56
C VAL A 219 -18.24 -3.64 8.81
N ARG A 220 -19.40 -3.02 9.09
CA ARG A 220 -19.58 -2.13 10.25
C ARG A 220 -19.51 -2.84 11.60
N ASN A 221 -19.85 -4.12 11.64
CA ASN A 221 -19.72 -4.95 12.85
C ASN A 221 -18.30 -5.42 13.14
N LYS A 222 -17.32 -5.16 12.26
CA LYS A 222 -15.92 -5.46 12.51
C LYS A 222 -15.31 -4.42 13.45
N SER A 223 -14.61 -4.90 14.48
CA SER A 223 -13.81 -4.07 15.37
C SER A 223 -12.45 -3.75 14.73
N VAL A 224 -12.17 -2.48 14.52
CA VAL A 224 -10.86 -2.02 14.03
C VAL A 224 -9.78 -2.33 15.06
N PHE A 225 -10.06 -2.10 16.34
CA PHE A 225 -9.10 -2.28 17.41
C PHE A 225 -8.71 -3.75 17.62
N ASP A 226 -9.68 -4.69 17.60
CA ASP A 226 -9.39 -6.11 17.77
C ASP A 226 -8.59 -6.67 16.59
N ILE A 227 -8.94 -6.28 15.37
CA ILE A 227 -8.18 -6.67 14.17
C ILE A 227 -6.77 -6.09 14.22
N PHE A 228 -6.62 -4.83 14.64
CA PHE A 228 -5.32 -4.20 14.82
C PHE A 228 -4.46 -4.97 15.83
N LYS A 229 -4.99 -5.28 17.03
CA LYS A 229 -4.30 -6.06 18.06
C LYS A 229 -3.84 -7.41 17.53
N GLN A 230 -4.76 -8.17 16.95
CA GLN A 230 -4.47 -9.49 16.40
C GLN A 230 -3.37 -9.40 15.32
N LYS A 231 -3.44 -8.41 14.44
CA LYS A 231 -2.47 -8.27 13.35
C LYS A 231 -1.10 -7.88 13.87
N PHE A 232 -1.01 -6.99 14.85
CA PHE A 232 0.24 -6.62 15.47
C PHE A 232 0.89 -7.81 16.20
N LEU A 233 0.13 -8.57 16.99
CA LEU A 233 0.62 -9.76 17.65
C LEU A 233 1.12 -10.81 16.64
N ASN A 234 0.36 -11.05 15.57
CA ASN A 234 0.75 -11.99 14.52
C ASN A 234 2.02 -11.54 13.79
N PHE A 235 2.21 -10.24 13.63
CA PHE A 235 3.42 -9.67 13.04
C PHE A 235 4.67 -10.08 13.85
N PHE A 236 4.62 -10.01 15.16
CA PHE A 236 5.75 -10.37 16.04
C PHE A 236 5.90 -11.88 16.25
N CYS A 237 4.81 -12.65 16.25
CA CYS A 237 4.84 -14.10 16.41
C CYS A 237 5.32 -14.83 15.13
N SER A 238 5.39 -14.14 14.01
CA SER A 238 5.84 -14.73 12.76
C SER A 238 7.34 -15.05 12.83
N THR A 239 7.71 -16.32 12.64
CA THR A 239 9.11 -16.77 12.60
C THR A 239 9.93 -16.08 11.51
N SER A 240 9.28 -15.40 10.58
CA SER A 240 9.89 -14.61 9.52
C SER A 240 10.53 -13.32 10.02
N PHE A 241 10.20 -12.85 11.23
CA PHE A 241 10.77 -11.64 11.85
C PHE A 241 12.00 -11.91 12.72
N VAL A 242 12.67 -13.03 12.51
CA VAL A 242 13.96 -13.28 13.19
C VAL A 242 14.89 -12.10 12.93
N ASN A 243 15.49 -11.62 14.00
CA ASN A 243 16.50 -10.57 14.07
C ASN A 243 17.59 -10.76 12.99
N CYS A 244 17.37 -10.20 11.82
CA CYS A 244 18.27 -10.26 10.69
C CYS A 244 18.49 -8.84 10.19
N ASP A 245 19.34 -8.10 10.87
CA ASP A 245 19.77 -6.80 10.38
C ASP A 245 21.05 -6.99 9.54
N LYS A 246 20.91 -6.85 8.25
CA LYS A 246 22.00 -6.86 7.27
C LYS A 246 22.33 -5.46 6.74
N GLY A 247 21.92 -4.41 7.47
CA GLY A 247 22.05 -3.03 7.04
C GLY A 247 20.96 -2.63 6.05
N ASN A 248 19.76 -3.21 6.19
CA ASN A 248 18.61 -2.89 5.35
C ASN A 248 18.22 -1.40 5.43
N LYS A 249 17.80 -0.82 4.31
CA LYS A 249 17.38 0.58 4.22
C LYS A 249 16.10 0.74 3.46
N THR A 250 15.34 1.78 3.81
CA THR A 250 14.09 2.11 3.14
C THR A 250 14.06 3.59 2.76
N TYR A 251 13.45 3.87 1.60
CA TYR A 251 13.36 5.22 1.04
C TYR A 251 11.94 5.52 0.62
N ASN A 252 11.53 6.78 0.77
CA ASN A 252 10.27 7.30 0.22
C ASN A 252 10.58 8.40 -0.79
N LEU A 253 11.02 8.00 -1.97
CA LEU A 253 11.50 8.89 -3.02
C LEU A 253 10.93 8.50 -4.37
N ASN A 254 10.87 9.46 -5.29
CA ASN A 254 10.79 9.13 -6.70
C ASN A 254 12.04 8.35 -7.09
N PHE A 255 11.89 7.31 -7.89
CA PHE A 255 13.04 6.50 -8.26
C PHE A 255 14.10 7.29 -9.03
N GLU A 256 13.69 8.29 -9.83
CA GLU A 256 14.62 9.19 -10.56
C GLU A 256 15.53 9.96 -9.57
N GLU A 257 15.02 10.35 -8.41
CA GLU A 257 15.82 10.94 -7.33
C GLU A 257 16.67 9.89 -6.60
N LEU A 258 16.10 8.71 -6.36
CA LEU A 258 16.81 7.62 -5.69
C LEU A 258 18.08 7.20 -6.42
N ILE A 259 18.00 7.01 -7.76
CA ILE A 259 19.13 6.54 -8.55
C ILE A 259 20.29 7.57 -8.67
N THR A 260 20.09 8.82 -8.26
CA THR A 260 21.16 9.83 -8.17
C THR A 260 21.96 9.74 -6.87
N LYS A 261 21.49 8.97 -5.87
CA LYS A 261 22.19 8.86 -4.60
C LYS A 261 23.45 8.03 -4.73
N LYS A 262 24.58 8.58 -4.28
CA LYS A 262 25.87 7.91 -4.27
C LYS A 262 25.81 6.53 -3.62
N GLU A 263 25.07 6.42 -2.53
CA GLU A 263 24.84 5.16 -1.82
C GLU A 263 24.22 4.05 -2.69
N ILE A 264 23.27 4.41 -3.56
CA ILE A 264 22.66 3.47 -4.51
C ILE A 264 23.65 3.08 -5.60
N ILE A 265 24.39 4.06 -6.10
CA ILE A 265 25.43 3.82 -7.12
C ILE A 265 26.52 2.89 -6.59
N ASP A 266 27.01 3.11 -5.37
CA ASP A 266 28.15 2.39 -4.84
C ASP A 266 27.79 0.99 -4.30
N ASN A 267 26.65 0.83 -3.62
CA ASN A 267 26.36 -0.37 -2.84
C ASN A 267 25.42 -1.37 -3.53
N VAL A 268 24.51 -0.91 -4.38
CA VAL A 268 23.52 -1.80 -5.01
C VAL A 268 24.18 -2.61 -6.14
N GLY A 269 24.02 -3.93 -6.11
CA GLY A 269 24.50 -4.82 -7.17
C GLY A 269 23.37 -5.39 -8.02
N PHE A 270 22.19 -5.54 -7.45
CA PHE A 270 21.02 -6.08 -8.14
C PHE A 270 19.79 -5.19 -7.90
N ILE A 271 19.06 -4.86 -8.96
CA ILE A 271 17.82 -4.07 -8.92
C ILE A 271 16.67 -4.95 -9.37
N TYR A 272 15.62 -5.04 -8.53
CA TYR A 272 14.32 -5.58 -8.90
C TYR A 272 13.35 -4.44 -9.15
N ALA A 273 12.66 -4.47 -10.29
CA ALA A 273 11.72 -3.44 -10.71
C ALA A 273 10.37 -4.05 -11.13
N ASP A 274 9.30 -3.70 -10.42
CA ASP A 274 7.90 -4.00 -10.75
C ASP A 274 7.14 -2.69 -10.96
N PRO A 275 7.34 -1.99 -12.10
CA PRO A 275 6.73 -0.69 -12.33
C PRO A 275 5.22 -0.81 -12.54
N PRO A 276 4.45 0.26 -12.31
CA PRO A 276 3.05 0.30 -12.73
C PRO A 276 2.96 0.08 -14.24
N TYR A 277 2.22 -0.93 -14.68
CA TYR A 277 2.05 -1.26 -16.11
C TYR A 277 0.73 -0.78 -16.71
N THR A 278 -0.11 -0.14 -15.90
CA THR A 278 -1.39 0.44 -16.36
C THR A 278 -1.50 1.92 -15.98
N ASP A 279 -2.46 2.61 -16.61
CA ASP A 279 -2.82 4.01 -16.33
C ASP A 279 -3.42 4.23 -14.92
N MET A 280 -3.42 3.20 -14.09
CA MET A 280 -3.97 3.25 -12.75
C MET A 280 -3.01 3.94 -11.78
N GLN A 281 -3.46 5.04 -11.21
CA GLN A 281 -2.74 5.71 -10.13
C GLN A 281 -2.97 4.98 -8.80
N TYR A 282 -1.96 4.28 -8.29
CA TYR A 282 -2.02 3.54 -7.00
C TYR A 282 -2.40 4.45 -5.84
N SER A 283 -2.01 5.72 -5.90
CA SER A 283 -2.43 6.74 -4.94
C SER A 283 -3.95 6.92 -4.79
N ARG A 284 -4.77 6.46 -5.75
CA ARG A 284 -6.24 6.43 -5.60
C ARG A 284 -6.71 5.24 -4.76
N TYR A 285 -6.05 4.11 -4.92
CA TYR A 285 -6.49 2.85 -4.30
C TYR A 285 -6.17 2.78 -2.82
N TYR A 286 -5.14 3.51 -2.38
CA TYR A 286 -4.62 3.43 -1.03
C TYR A 286 -4.46 4.80 -0.35
N HIS A 287 -5.18 5.84 -0.84
CA HIS A 287 -5.05 7.20 -0.31
C HIS A 287 -5.35 7.31 1.19
N LEU A 288 -6.30 6.51 1.72
CA LEU A 288 -6.61 6.52 3.15
C LEU A 288 -5.45 6.03 4.01
N LEU A 289 -4.61 5.12 3.48
CA LEU A 289 -3.41 4.67 4.18
C LEU A 289 -2.37 5.79 4.29
N ASN A 290 -2.20 6.59 3.22
CA ASN A 290 -1.34 7.78 3.28
C ASN A 290 -1.89 8.82 4.27
N ILE A 291 -3.22 9.01 4.28
CA ILE A 291 -3.87 9.98 5.17
C ILE A 291 -3.68 9.57 6.64
N VAL A 292 -3.91 8.30 7.00
CA VAL A 292 -3.72 7.85 8.38
C VAL A 292 -2.25 7.84 8.80
N ALA A 293 -1.34 7.53 7.86
CA ALA A 293 0.10 7.52 8.14
C ALA A 293 0.65 8.92 8.43
N ARG A 294 0.31 9.89 7.61
CA ARG A 294 0.75 11.30 7.77
C ARG A 294 -0.03 12.02 8.84
N TYR A 295 -1.33 11.78 8.91
CA TYR A 295 -2.28 12.37 9.86
C TYR A 295 -2.25 13.91 9.86
N ASP A 296 -2.17 14.51 8.67
CA ASP A 296 -1.91 15.93 8.44
C ASP A 296 -3.16 16.76 8.04
N TYR A 297 -4.36 16.19 8.17
CA TYR A 297 -5.66 16.84 7.83
C TYR A 297 -5.64 17.52 6.45
N PRO A 298 -5.41 16.79 5.37
CA PRO A 298 -5.25 17.39 4.06
C PRO A 298 -6.56 18.01 3.54
N SER A 299 -6.46 19.07 2.76
CA SER A 299 -7.63 19.74 2.19
C SER A 299 -8.36 18.84 1.19
N PRO A 300 -9.71 18.86 1.19
CA PRO A 300 -10.51 18.12 0.20
C PRO A 300 -10.27 18.60 -1.23
N THR A 301 -10.23 17.66 -2.18
CA THR A 301 -10.15 17.98 -3.61
C THR A 301 -11.55 18.15 -4.21
N GLN A 302 -11.75 19.24 -4.94
CA GLN A 302 -12.98 19.52 -5.69
C GLN A 302 -12.70 19.59 -7.19
N ASN A 303 -13.63 19.07 -8.00
CA ASN A 303 -13.68 19.23 -9.44
C ASN A 303 -14.98 19.96 -9.80
N SER A 304 -14.88 21.13 -10.42
CA SER A 304 -16.04 21.96 -10.77
C SER A 304 -17.00 22.20 -9.58
N GLY A 305 -16.42 22.50 -8.40
CA GLY A 305 -17.20 22.79 -7.19
C GLY A 305 -17.80 21.57 -6.47
N LYS A 306 -17.56 20.35 -6.96
CA LYS A 306 -18.02 19.10 -6.33
C LYS A 306 -16.86 18.25 -5.84
N TYR A 307 -17.04 17.63 -4.68
CA TYR A 307 -16.09 16.66 -4.18
C TYR A 307 -16.03 15.41 -5.09
N THR A 308 -14.84 14.82 -5.19
CA THR A 308 -14.66 13.60 -5.98
C THR A 308 -15.40 12.43 -5.33
N LYS A 309 -15.91 11.48 -6.14
CA LYS A 309 -16.58 10.27 -5.61
C LYS A 309 -15.71 9.45 -4.66
N GLY A 310 -14.39 9.50 -4.84
CA GLY A 310 -13.42 8.83 -3.99
C GLY A 310 -13.04 9.62 -2.73
N LEU A 311 -13.65 10.78 -2.50
CA LEU A 311 -13.33 11.66 -1.36
C LEU A 311 -11.81 11.92 -1.25
N TYR A 312 -11.18 12.23 -2.38
CA TYR A 312 -9.74 12.44 -2.43
C TYR A 312 -9.35 13.79 -1.81
N THR A 313 -8.18 13.80 -1.22
CA THR A 313 -7.57 15.00 -0.67
C THR A 313 -6.51 15.57 -1.62
N SER A 314 -6.09 16.81 -1.37
CA SER A 314 -4.96 17.45 -2.05
C SER A 314 -3.64 16.69 -1.81
N ASN A 315 -2.62 17.01 -2.60
CA ASN A 315 -1.26 16.44 -2.45
C ASN A 315 -1.13 14.93 -2.68
N ARG A 316 -2.10 14.32 -3.37
CA ARG A 316 -1.98 12.91 -3.77
C ARG A 316 -0.92 12.77 -4.87
N TYR A 317 0.02 11.85 -4.67
CA TYR A 317 1.09 11.59 -5.65
C TYR A 317 0.52 11.16 -7.02
N GLN A 318 1.14 11.64 -8.08
CA GLN A 318 0.82 11.29 -9.47
C GLN A 318 2.06 10.68 -10.11
N SER A 319 2.05 9.36 -10.32
CA SER A 319 3.19 8.68 -10.92
C SER A 319 3.30 8.98 -12.41
N LYS A 320 4.48 9.42 -12.87
CA LYS A 320 4.83 9.55 -14.29
C LYS A 320 4.81 8.19 -15.01
N LEU A 321 5.07 7.10 -14.26
CA LEU A 321 5.01 5.73 -14.78
C LEU A 321 3.58 5.24 -15.05
N SER A 322 2.56 5.92 -14.52
CA SER A 322 1.14 5.63 -14.83
C SER A 322 0.56 6.57 -15.90
N ALA A 323 1.38 7.29 -16.64
CA ALA A 323 0.96 8.19 -17.72
C ALA A 323 1.61 7.80 -19.04
N LYS A 324 0.80 7.47 -20.06
CA LYS A 324 1.28 7.01 -21.39
C LYS A 324 2.30 7.95 -22.03
N SER A 325 2.14 9.25 -21.85
CA SER A 325 3.03 10.26 -22.46
C SER A 325 4.43 10.30 -21.85
N THR A 326 4.62 9.82 -20.63
CA THR A 326 5.89 9.94 -19.90
C THR A 326 6.50 8.61 -19.49
N CYS A 327 5.69 7.54 -19.43
CA CYS A 327 6.06 6.27 -18.83
C CYS A 327 7.32 5.67 -19.47
N LEU A 328 7.34 5.50 -20.79
CA LEU A 328 8.45 4.86 -21.48
C LEU A 328 9.77 5.64 -21.29
N ASN A 329 9.75 6.96 -21.48
CA ASN A 329 10.95 7.78 -21.29
C ASN A 329 11.44 7.75 -19.84
N THR A 330 10.52 7.78 -18.87
CA THR A 330 10.85 7.68 -17.46
C THR A 330 11.46 6.31 -17.13
N PHE A 331 10.93 5.23 -17.71
CA PHE A 331 11.43 3.89 -17.48
C PHE A 331 12.79 3.62 -18.14
N LYS A 332 13.05 4.22 -19.31
CA LYS A 332 14.36 4.18 -19.95
C LYS A 332 15.49 4.70 -19.06
N ASN A 333 15.21 5.70 -18.21
CA ASN A 333 16.20 6.22 -17.27
C ASN A 333 16.68 5.14 -16.28
N LEU A 334 15.79 4.24 -15.84
CA LEU A 334 16.17 3.13 -14.97
C LEU A 334 17.03 2.10 -15.70
N ILE A 335 16.65 1.74 -16.93
CA ILE A 335 17.38 0.76 -17.75
C ILE A 335 18.79 1.29 -18.05
N SER A 336 18.89 2.54 -18.52
CA SER A 336 20.17 3.21 -18.82
C SER A 336 21.04 3.38 -17.57
N PHE A 337 20.46 3.77 -16.43
CA PHE A 337 21.17 3.82 -15.14
C PHE A 337 21.77 2.45 -14.79
N SER A 338 20.98 1.40 -14.91
CA SER A 338 21.43 0.05 -14.55
C SER A 338 22.56 -0.42 -15.44
N SER A 339 22.50 -0.16 -16.75
CA SER A 339 23.57 -0.46 -17.71
C SER A 339 24.82 0.37 -17.42
N THR A 340 24.69 1.69 -17.28
CA THR A 340 25.81 2.63 -17.06
C THR A 340 26.61 2.30 -15.80
N TYR A 341 25.93 1.91 -14.72
CA TYR A 341 26.58 1.58 -13.44
C TYR A 341 26.77 0.07 -13.23
N HIS A 342 26.69 -0.73 -14.30
CA HIS A 342 26.92 -2.18 -14.29
C HIS A 342 26.10 -2.93 -13.23
N LYS A 343 24.82 -2.52 -13.03
CA LYS A 343 23.89 -3.18 -12.12
C LYS A 343 23.16 -4.30 -12.84
N ASN A 344 23.03 -5.45 -12.21
CA ASN A 344 22.11 -6.47 -12.68
C ASN A 344 20.67 -5.98 -12.45
N LEU A 345 19.80 -6.16 -13.44
CA LEU A 345 18.42 -5.65 -13.42
C LEU A 345 17.44 -6.79 -13.71
N ALA A 346 16.42 -6.93 -12.90
CA ALA A 346 15.27 -7.77 -13.16
C ALA A 346 14.00 -6.92 -13.24
N ILE A 347 13.31 -6.99 -14.37
CA ILE A 347 12.05 -6.27 -14.60
C ILE A 347 10.92 -7.28 -14.64
N SER A 348 9.98 -7.18 -13.71
CA SER A 348 8.73 -7.94 -13.67
C SER A 348 7.64 -7.13 -14.37
N PHE A 349 6.95 -7.74 -15.34
CA PHE A 349 5.94 -7.02 -16.13
C PHE A 349 4.84 -7.97 -16.60
N ALA A 350 3.61 -7.72 -16.16
CA ALA A 350 2.45 -8.49 -16.59
C ALA A 350 1.84 -7.89 -17.86
N TYR A 351 1.66 -8.72 -18.90
CA TYR A 351 1.08 -8.27 -20.17
C TYR A 351 0.06 -9.29 -20.71
N PRO A 352 -0.99 -8.87 -21.45
CA PRO A 352 -1.96 -9.79 -22.04
C PRO A 352 -1.33 -10.85 -22.92
N ALA A 353 -1.76 -12.10 -22.78
CA ALA A 353 -1.29 -13.19 -23.64
C ALA A 353 -1.82 -13.08 -25.08
N ASP A 354 -3.02 -12.49 -25.24
CA ASP A 354 -3.67 -12.29 -26.53
C ASP A 354 -3.99 -10.80 -26.71
N VAL A 355 -3.08 -10.09 -27.37
CA VAL A 355 -3.21 -8.64 -27.62
C VAL A 355 -4.28 -8.32 -28.68
N THR A 356 -4.73 -9.28 -29.48
CA THR A 356 -5.75 -9.06 -30.52
C THR A 356 -7.15 -9.08 -29.95
N ASN A 357 -7.41 -9.92 -28.94
CA ASN A 357 -8.71 -10.10 -28.32
C ASN A 357 -8.82 -9.48 -26.92
N GLN A 358 -7.73 -9.05 -26.31
CA GLN A 358 -7.70 -8.40 -25.00
C GLN A 358 -7.42 -6.90 -25.15
N LYS A 359 -8.21 -6.07 -24.45
CA LYS A 359 -8.00 -4.61 -24.45
C LYS A 359 -6.67 -4.26 -23.78
N THR A 360 -5.78 -3.67 -24.56
CA THR A 360 -4.48 -3.14 -24.09
C THR A 360 -4.51 -1.65 -23.79
N ASP A 361 -5.66 -0.99 -24.01
CA ASP A 361 -5.82 0.47 -23.88
C ASP A 361 -5.37 1.04 -22.52
N ARG A 362 -5.37 0.21 -21.50
CA ARG A 362 -4.97 0.62 -20.15
C ARG A 362 -3.48 0.43 -19.86
N TYR A 363 -2.75 -0.27 -20.72
CA TYR A 363 -1.30 -0.43 -20.56
C TYR A 363 -0.59 0.85 -20.99
N VAL A 364 0.39 1.27 -20.21
CA VAL A 364 1.15 2.50 -20.45
C VAL A 364 2.41 2.27 -21.27
N MET A 365 2.87 1.02 -21.34
CA MET A 365 3.99 0.53 -22.16
C MET A 365 3.63 -0.83 -22.74
N SER A 366 4.23 -1.18 -23.88
CA SER A 366 4.21 -2.55 -24.38
C SER A 366 5.40 -3.34 -23.84
N ILE A 367 5.26 -4.66 -23.80
CA ILE A 367 6.37 -5.53 -23.41
C ILE A 367 7.52 -5.45 -24.44
N ASP A 368 7.22 -5.23 -25.70
CA ASP A 368 8.23 -5.14 -26.77
C ASP A 368 9.05 -3.84 -26.68
N ASP A 369 8.45 -2.74 -26.22
CA ASP A 369 9.19 -1.49 -25.95
C ASP A 369 10.24 -1.72 -24.86
N ILE A 370 9.86 -2.42 -23.78
CA ILE A 370 10.78 -2.71 -22.66
C ILE A 370 11.91 -3.64 -23.12
N LYS A 371 11.56 -4.73 -23.82
CA LYS A 371 12.56 -5.68 -24.37
C LYS A 371 13.55 -4.98 -25.29
N SER A 372 13.04 -4.17 -26.21
CA SER A 372 13.89 -3.43 -27.17
C SER A 372 14.87 -2.50 -26.49
N GLU A 373 14.43 -1.81 -25.43
CA GLU A 373 15.31 -0.90 -24.70
C GLU A 373 16.36 -1.68 -23.88
N CYS A 374 15.98 -2.81 -23.24
CA CYS A 374 16.93 -3.68 -22.54
C CYS A 374 17.99 -4.25 -23.51
N LEU A 375 17.58 -4.75 -24.69
CA LEU A 375 18.51 -5.27 -25.70
C LEU A 375 19.46 -4.19 -26.19
N LYS A 376 18.98 -2.97 -26.36
CA LYS A 376 19.80 -1.82 -26.81
C LYS A 376 20.85 -1.43 -25.76
N GLU A 377 20.46 -1.36 -24.48
CA GLU A 377 21.34 -0.85 -23.42
C GLU A 377 22.31 -1.92 -22.87
N PHE A 378 21.93 -3.20 -22.85
CA PHE A 378 22.75 -4.28 -22.30
C PHE A 378 23.38 -5.19 -23.35
N GLY A 379 22.88 -5.18 -24.60
CA GLY A 379 23.27 -6.12 -25.64
C GLY A 379 22.57 -7.48 -25.55
N ALA A 380 22.35 -8.13 -26.68
CA ALA A 380 21.53 -9.33 -26.79
C ALA A 380 22.05 -10.53 -25.93
N THR A 381 23.35 -10.63 -25.74
CA THR A 381 23.97 -11.71 -24.95
C THR A 381 23.81 -11.56 -23.44
N ASN A 382 23.38 -10.40 -22.97
CA ASN A 382 23.24 -10.05 -21.56
C ASN A 382 21.77 -9.90 -21.12
N VAL A 383 20.81 -10.27 -22.00
CA VAL A 383 19.39 -10.15 -21.71
C VAL A 383 18.72 -11.50 -21.85
N ASP A 384 18.19 -12.03 -20.75
CA ASP A 384 17.37 -13.24 -20.70
C ASP A 384 15.92 -12.89 -20.38
N ILE A 385 14.99 -13.68 -20.87
CA ILE A 385 13.55 -13.48 -20.65
C ILE A 385 12.92 -14.80 -20.17
N ALA A 386 12.43 -14.80 -18.93
CA ALA A 386 11.60 -15.87 -18.43
C ALA A 386 10.13 -15.44 -18.46
N THR A 387 9.24 -16.41 -18.66
CA THR A 387 7.80 -16.18 -18.73
C THR A 387 7.04 -17.19 -17.89
N LEU A 388 5.92 -16.74 -17.31
CA LEU A 388 5.00 -17.59 -16.59
C LEU A 388 3.55 -17.24 -16.98
N ASP A 389 2.79 -18.25 -17.42
CA ASP A 389 1.35 -18.08 -17.65
C ASP A 389 0.65 -17.87 -16.31
N TYR A 390 -0.02 -16.74 -16.16
CA TYR A 390 -0.67 -16.36 -14.92
C TYR A 390 -2.13 -15.99 -15.15
N LEU A 391 -3.01 -16.56 -14.31
CA LEU A 391 -4.43 -16.21 -14.30
C LEU A 391 -4.65 -15.03 -13.35
N HIS A 392 -4.82 -13.85 -13.89
CA HIS A 392 -5.19 -12.68 -13.09
C HIS A 392 -6.63 -12.84 -12.59
N SER A 393 -6.79 -13.17 -11.31
CA SER A 393 -8.09 -13.21 -10.64
C SER A 393 -8.56 -11.80 -10.27
N ASN A 394 -8.88 -11.00 -11.28
CA ASN A 394 -9.58 -9.74 -11.07
C ASN A 394 -11.08 -9.97 -11.23
N ASN A 395 -11.80 -10.03 -10.11
CA ASN A 395 -13.25 -10.13 -9.96
C ASN A 395 -13.89 -11.51 -10.14
N ARG A 396 -14.70 -11.89 -9.17
CA ARG A 396 -15.49 -13.12 -9.07
C ARG A 396 -16.49 -13.34 -10.23
N ASN A 397 -16.65 -12.41 -11.16
CA ASN A 397 -17.63 -12.46 -12.25
C ASN A 397 -17.09 -12.05 -13.63
N SER A 398 -15.79 -11.86 -13.85
CA SER A 398 -15.22 -11.65 -15.17
C SER A 398 -14.45 -12.89 -15.63
N ALA A 399 -14.55 -13.24 -16.91
CA ALA A 399 -13.75 -14.29 -17.53
C ALA A 399 -12.28 -14.11 -17.14
N GLN A 400 -11.66 -15.18 -16.65
CA GLN A 400 -10.26 -15.20 -16.24
C GLN A 400 -9.42 -14.72 -17.42
N LYS A 401 -8.76 -13.58 -17.27
CA LYS A 401 -7.87 -13.04 -18.30
C LYS A 401 -6.52 -13.74 -18.16
N LYS A 402 -6.12 -14.48 -19.18
CA LYS A 402 -4.75 -14.99 -19.27
C LYS A 402 -3.81 -13.80 -19.48
N VAL A 403 -2.90 -13.61 -18.56
CA VAL A 403 -1.77 -12.71 -18.69
C VAL A 403 -0.48 -13.51 -18.61
N ILE A 404 0.54 -13.05 -19.29
CA ILE A 404 1.89 -13.59 -19.17
C ILE A 404 2.63 -12.65 -18.22
N GLU A 405 3.19 -13.21 -17.17
CA GLU A 405 4.20 -12.52 -16.36
C GLU A 405 5.54 -12.71 -17.04
N TYR A 406 6.16 -11.60 -17.42
CA TYR A 406 7.51 -11.56 -17.97
C TYR A 406 8.48 -11.17 -16.86
N LEU A 407 9.61 -11.87 -16.79
CA LEU A 407 10.76 -11.46 -16.00
C LEU A 407 11.92 -11.25 -16.96
N ILE A 408 12.24 -9.98 -17.27
CA ILE A 408 13.37 -9.60 -18.12
C ILE A 408 14.57 -9.43 -17.21
N LEU A 409 15.63 -10.16 -17.48
CA LEU A 409 16.85 -10.22 -16.69
C LEU A 409 18.01 -9.66 -17.50
N CYS A 410 18.63 -8.60 -16.99
CA CYS A 410 19.74 -7.94 -17.65
C CYS A 410 21.00 -8.05 -16.80
N LYS A 411 22.11 -8.48 -17.40
CA LYS A 411 23.40 -8.65 -16.72
C LYS A 411 24.27 -7.40 -16.96
N GLY A 412 24.58 -6.69 -15.89
CA GLY A 412 25.53 -5.58 -15.89
C GLY A 412 26.95 -6.10 -16.09
N SER A 413 27.47 -6.06 -17.32
CA SER A 413 28.86 -6.46 -17.61
C SER A 413 29.81 -5.33 -17.25
N ARG A 414 30.85 -5.62 -16.46
CA ARG A 414 32.06 -4.77 -16.44
C ARG A 414 32.82 -5.12 -17.70
N HIS A 415 32.99 -4.19 -18.64
CA HIS A 415 33.94 -4.32 -19.73
C HIS A 415 35.37 -4.21 -19.23
#